data_7b269b60106ad601bb6bc80066140c2b
#
_entry.id   7b269b60106ad601bb6bc80066140c2b
#
_cell.length_a   1.000
_cell.length_b   1.000
_cell.length_c   1.000
_cell.angle_alpha   90.00
_cell.angle_beta   90.00
_cell.angle_gamma   90.00
#
_symmetry.space_group_name_H-M   'P 1'
#
loop_
_entity.id
_entity.type
_entity.pdbx_description
1 polymer ?
#
loop_
_entity_poly.entity_id
_entity_poly.type
_entity_poly.pdbx_seq_one_letter_code
_entity_poly.pdbx_strand_id
1 'polypeptide(L)'
;MASIFSKIISKEIPCYKIAENKEFIAFLDINPNSTGHTLCIPKIEVDDFLDLEKESYNKLMSFSRDVALAIKKVIPCKRIGMSLIGLEVPHVHVHIIPISSMEDMQFVKKIKLNHKQFDSLAKEINAAYSLSNSI
;
A
#
# COMPACT_ATOMS: atom_id res chain seq x y z
N MET A 1 3.64 2.79 -22.28
CA MET A 1 4.09 3.80 -21.29
C MET A 1 4.08 3.20 -19.88
N ALA A 2 5.14 3.45 -19.14
CA ALA A 2 5.21 2.96 -17.77
C ALA A 2 4.25 3.75 -16.86
N SER A 3 3.56 3.06 -15.97
CA SER A 3 2.71 3.70 -14.97
C SER A 3 3.57 4.47 -13.96
N ILE A 4 2.96 5.36 -13.19
CA ILE A 4 3.66 6.05 -12.10
C ILE A 4 4.21 5.01 -11.09
N PHE A 5 3.52 3.90 -10.89
CA PHE A 5 3.98 2.84 -10.00
C PHE A 5 5.20 2.10 -10.56
N SER A 6 5.26 1.87 -11.86
CA SER A 6 6.46 1.30 -12.48
C SER A 6 7.67 2.20 -12.30
N LYS A 7 7.47 3.53 -12.33
CA LYS A 7 8.54 4.49 -12.06
C LYS A 7 9.00 4.46 -10.61
N ILE A 8 8.10 4.18 -9.68
CA ILE A 8 8.43 3.99 -8.27
C ILE A 8 9.25 2.71 -8.10
N ILE A 9 8.86 1.64 -8.75
CA ILE A 9 9.58 0.34 -8.71
C ILE A 9 11.00 0.51 -9.24
N SER A 10 11.18 1.24 -10.35
CA SER A 10 12.50 1.50 -10.95
C SER A 10 13.31 2.55 -10.22
N LYS A 11 12.75 3.16 -9.19
CA LYS A 11 13.37 4.24 -8.38
C LYS A 11 13.55 5.55 -9.13
N GLU A 12 12.86 5.74 -10.24
CA GLU A 12 12.83 7.03 -10.93
C GLU A 12 12.07 8.08 -10.13
N ILE A 13 11.05 7.63 -9.36
CA ILE A 13 10.25 8.48 -8.48
C ILE A 13 10.40 7.94 -7.06
N PRO A 14 10.68 8.80 -6.07
CA PRO A 14 10.78 8.36 -4.68
C PRO A 14 9.42 7.98 -4.12
N CYS A 15 9.41 7.14 -3.09
CA CYS A 15 8.21 6.79 -2.35
C CYS A 15 8.57 6.57 -0.88
N TYR A 16 7.54 6.54 -0.03
CA TYR A 16 7.70 6.21 1.39
C TYR A 16 7.46 4.71 1.55
N LYS A 17 8.52 3.95 1.35
CA LYS A 17 8.45 2.48 1.31
C LYS A 17 8.21 1.90 2.71
N ILE A 18 7.27 0.94 2.77
CA ILE A 18 6.93 0.20 3.99
C ILE A 18 7.53 -1.21 3.94
N ALA A 19 7.39 -1.88 2.82
CA ALA A 19 7.79 -3.27 2.67
C ALA A 19 8.13 -3.56 1.22
N GLU A 20 9.00 -4.53 1.01
CA GLU A 20 9.37 -4.95 -0.34
C GLU A 20 9.90 -6.37 -0.30
N ASN A 21 9.52 -7.15 -1.30
CA ASN A 21 10.15 -8.43 -1.57
C ASN A 21 10.46 -8.53 -3.06
N LYS A 22 10.78 -9.72 -3.55
CA LYS A 22 11.16 -9.91 -4.95
C LYS A 22 10.04 -9.53 -5.91
N GLU A 23 8.79 -9.78 -5.54
CA GLU A 23 7.64 -9.66 -6.44
C GLU A 23 6.74 -8.44 -6.16
N PHE A 24 6.78 -7.89 -4.95
CA PHE A 24 5.85 -6.86 -4.50
C PHE A 24 6.54 -5.73 -3.75
N ILE A 25 5.88 -4.58 -3.73
CA ILE A 25 6.32 -3.43 -2.94
C ILE A 25 5.11 -2.73 -2.34
N ALA A 26 5.26 -2.23 -1.12
CA ALA A 26 4.24 -1.44 -0.43
C ALA A 26 4.82 -0.10 -0.02
N PHE A 27 4.04 0.96 -0.22
CA PHE A 27 4.44 2.32 0.13
C PHE A 27 3.22 3.15 0.50
N LEU A 28 3.44 4.23 1.23
CA LEU A 28 2.35 5.11 1.65
C LEU A 28 1.76 5.86 0.46
N ASP A 29 0.43 5.98 0.45
CA ASP A 29 -0.28 6.83 -0.50
C ASP A 29 -0.03 8.29 -0.10
N ILE A 30 0.47 9.12 -1.01
CA ILE A 30 0.76 10.53 -0.73
C ILE A 30 -0.50 11.40 -0.74
N ASN A 31 -1.65 10.83 -1.13
CA ASN A 31 -2.94 11.48 -1.06
C ASN A 31 -3.90 10.59 -0.25
N PRO A 32 -3.62 10.39 1.06
CA PRO A 32 -4.26 9.34 1.84
C PRO A 32 -5.67 9.68 2.28
N ASN A 33 -6.52 8.65 2.36
CA ASN A 33 -7.85 8.76 2.97
C ASN A 33 -7.74 8.91 4.49
N SER A 34 -6.73 8.27 5.08
CA SER A 34 -6.45 8.32 6.51
C SER A 34 -4.97 8.10 6.73
N THR A 35 -4.50 8.38 7.95
CA THR A 35 -3.10 8.14 8.31
C THR A 35 -2.78 6.65 8.19
N GLY A 36 -1.76 6.33 7.42
CA GLY A 36 -1.35 4.94 7.20
C GLY A 36 -1.93 4.30 5.95
N HIS A 37 -2.71 5.02 5.15
CA HIS A 37 -3.21 4.55 3.87
C HIS A 37 -2.03 4.12 3.00
N THR A 38 -1.98 2.86 2.62
CA THR A 38 -0.86 2.22 1.95
C THR A 38 -1.32 1.57 0.66
N LEU A 39 -0.41 1.51 -0.30
CA LEU A 39 -0.62 0.81 -1.58
C LEU A 39 0.32 -0.38 -1.65
N CYS A 40 -0.22 -1.55 -1.98
CA CYS A 40 0.57 -2.76 -2.23
C CYS A 40 0.45 -3.10 -3.71
N ILE A 41 1.57 -3.20 -4.40
CA ILE A 41 1.57 -3.42 -5.84
C ILE A 41 2.48 -4.58 -6.23
N PRO A 42 2.14 -5.31 -7.31
CA PRO A 42 3.09 -6.22 -7.93
C PRO A 42 4.13 -5.41 -8.71
N LYS A 43 5.34 -5.93 -8.80
CA LYS A 43 6.42 -5.28 -9.57
C LYS A 43 6.21 -5.41 -11.08
N ILE A 44 5.45 -6.40 -11.53
CA ILE A 44 5.04 -6.51 -12.93
C ILE A 44 3.89 -5.52 -13.18
N GLU A 45 3.90 -4.87 -14.34
CA GLU A 45 2.87 -3.91 -14.70
C GLU A 45 1.70 -4.63 -15.36
N VAL A 46 0.64 -4.85 -14.60
CA VAL A 46 -0.63 -5.40 -15.06
C VAL A 46 -1.71 -4.42 -14.62
N ASP A 47 -2.59 -4.03 -15.54
CA ASP A 47 -3.59 -3.00 -15.27
C ASP A 47 -4.74 -3.51 -14.40
N ASP A 48 -5.38 -4.59 -14.80
CA ASP A 48 -6.58 -5.12 -14.15
C ASP A 48 -6.21 -6.35 -13.32
N PHE A 49 -6.68 -6.40 -12.06
CA PHE A 49 -6.36 -7.54 -11.20
C PHE A 49 -6.91 -8.87 -11.74
N LEU A 50 -7.95 -8.81 -12.57
CA LEU A 50 -8.49 -10.01 -13.21
C LEU A 50 -7.55 -10.59 -14.26
N ASP A 51 -6.58 -9.81 -14.72
CA ASP A 51 -5.57 -10.26 -15.68
C ASP A 51 -4.30 -10.79 -14.98
N LEU A 52 -4.23 -10.71 -13.65
CA LEU A 52 -3.16 -11.36 -12.91
C LEU A 52 -3.35 -12.87 -12.93
N GLU A 53 -2.25 -13.62 -13.03
CA GLU A 53 -2.30 -15.06 -12.81
C GLU A 53 -2.79 -15.31 -11.38
N LYS A 54 -3.54 -16.39 -11.20
CA LYS A 54 -4.14 -16.73 -9.91
C LYS A 54 -3.09 -16.82 -8.80
N GLU A 55 -1.93 -17.41 -9.09
CA GLU A 55 -0.85 -17.52 -8.12
C GLU A 55 -0.32 -16.15 -7.72
N SER A 56 -0.12 -15.25 -8.69
CA SER A 56 0.34 -13.88 -8.43
C SER A 56 -0.69 -13.11 -7.60
N TYR A 57 -1.96 -13.26 -7.94
CA TYR A 57 -3.04 -12.65 -7.16
C TYR A 57 -3.03 -13.13 -5.72
N ASN A 58 -2.93 -14.44 -5.50
CA ASN A 58 -2.92 -15.01 -4.16
C ASN A 58 -1.72 -14.51 -3.35
N LYS A 59 -0.55 -14.41 -3.97
CA LYS A 59 0.66 -13.90 -3.31
C LYS A 59 0.55 -12.42 -2.98
N LEU A 60 -0.04 -11.63 -3.87
CA LEU A 60 -0.28 -10.21 -3.64
C LEU A 60 -1.20 -10.01 -2.43
N MET A 61 -2.27 -10.80 -2.34
CA MET A 61 -3.20 -10.71 -1.22
C MET A 61 -2.54 -11.13 0.10
N SER A 62 -1.71 -12.16 0.07
CA SER A 62 -0.96 -12.60 1.24
C SER A 62 0.03 -11.53 1.70
N PHE A 63 0.77 -10.93 0.78
CA PHE A 63 1.68 -9.81 1.06
C PHE A 63 0.92 -8.62 1.65
N SER A 64 -0.23 -8.29 1.05
CA SER A 64 -1.06 -7.17 1.52
C SER A 64 -1.58 -7.41 2.94
N ARG A 65 -1.91 -8.65 3.28
CA ARG A 65 -2.33 -8.99 4.64
C ARG A 65 -1.19 -8.80 5.64
N ASP A 66 0.01 -9.20 5.30
CA ASP A 66 1.18 -9.01 6.16
C ASP A 66 1.46 -7.53 6.38
N VAL A 67 1.32 -6.72 5.34
CA VAL A 67 1.46 -5.26 5.42
C VAL A 67 0.35 -4.67 6.31
N ALA A 68 -0.88 -5.12 6.13
CA ALA A 68 -2.02 -4.67 6.94
C ALA A 68 -1.82 -4.95 8.42
N LEU A 69 -1.28 -6.12 8.76
CA LEU A 69 -0.98 -6.47 10.16
C LEU A 69 0.06 -5.52 10.76
N ALA A 70 1.08 -5.15 9.98
CA ALA A 70 2.09 -4.19 10.43
C ALA A 70 1.49 -2.81 10.66
N ILE A 71 0.64 -2.35 9.74
CA ILE A 71 -0.03 -1.06 9.86
C ILE A 71 -0.91 -1.03 11.11
N LYS A 72 -1.65 -2.09 11.36
CA LYS A 72 -2.54 -2.17 12.53
C LYS A 72 -1.78 -2.09 13.85
N LYS A 73 -0.55 -2.56 13.90
CA LYS A 73 0.29 -2.46 15.10
C LYS A 73 0.72 -1.02 15.39
N VAL A 74 0.82 -0.19 14.36
CA VAL A 74 1.34 1.18 14.47
C VAL A 74 0.21 2.20 14.56
N ILE A 75 -0.86 2.00 13.79
CA ILE A 75 -1.94 2.99 13.63
C ILE A 75 -3.17 2.58 14.45
N PRO A 76 -3.61 3.44 15.41
CA PRO A 76 -4.88 3.21 16.09
C PRO A 76 -6.04 3.35 15.09
N CYS A 77 -6.84 2.30 14.97
CA CYS A 77 -8.01 2.30 14.08
C CYS A 77 -8.96 1.17 14.51
N LYS A 78 -10.20 1.26 14.08
CA LYS A 78 -11.17 0.20 14.37
C LYS A 78 -10.87 -1.06 13.58
N ARG A 79 -10.46 -0.89 12.33
CA ARG A 79 -10.14 -2.02 11.45
C ARG A 79 -9.34 -1.54 10.23
N ILE A 80 -8.78 -2.48 9.49
CA ILE A 80 -8.13 -2.19 8.21
C ILE A 80 -9.11 -2.54 7.10
N GLY A 81 -9.36 -1.58 6.22
CA GLY A 81 -10.14 -1.79 5.00
C GLY A 81 -9.22 -2.06 3.82
N MET A 82 -9.76 -2.76 2.82
CA MET A 82 -9.01 -3.12 1.62
C MET A 82 -9.87 -2.93 0.40
N SER A 83 -9.30 -2.41 -0.68
CA SER A 83 -10.00 -2.33 -1.97
C SER A 83 -9.02 -2.39 -3.14
N LEU A 84 -9.52 -2.91 -4.25
CA LEU A 84 -8.84 -2.94 -5.55
C LEU A 84 -9.77 -2.27 -6.55
N ILE A 85 -9.41 -1.11 -7.06
CA ILE A 85 -10.26 -0.33 -7.96
C ILE A 85 -9.61 -0.16 -9.33
N GLY A 86 -8.48 0.54 -9.39
CA GLY A 86 -7.68 0.65 -10.62
C GLY A 86 -8.21 1.58 -11.67
N LEU A 87 -9.07 2.53 -11.32
CA LEU A 87 -9.63 3.47 -12.30
C LEU A 87 -8.69 4.64 -12.64
N GLU A 88 -7.77 4.98 -11.75
CA GLU A 88 -6.89 6.14 -11.94
C GLU A 88 -5.51 5.77 -12.46
N VAL A 89 -4.92 4.69 -11.97
CA VAL A 89 -3.58 4.24 -12.38
C VAL A 89 -3.69 2.86 -12.99
N PRO A 90 -3.21 2.66 -14.23
CA PRO A 90 -3.31 1.36 -14.92
C PRO A 90 -2.24 0.37 -14.46
N HIS A 91 -2.21 0.08 -13.19
CA HIS A 91 -1.29 -0.84 -12.53
C HIS A 91 -1.98 -1.33 -11.27
N VAL A 92 -2.17 -2.63 -11.16
CA VAL A 92 -2.86 -3.25 -10.01
C VAL A 92 -2.29 -2.72 -8.70
N HIS A 93 -3.16 -2.23 -7.83
CA HIS A 93 -2.76 -1.78 -6.50
C HIS A 93 -3.87 -2.05 -5.50
N VAL A 94 -3.45 -2.61 -4.37
CA VAL A 94 -4.34 -2.90 -3.25
C VAL A 94 -4.25 -1.72 -2.29
N HIS A 95 -5.39 -1.04 -2.08
CA HIS A 95 -5.48 -0.02 -1.05
C HIS A 95 -5.64 -0.70 0.31
N ILE A 96 -4.77 -0.38 1.23
CA ILE A 96 -4.83 -0.81 2.63
C ILE A 96 -5.05 0.45 3.45
N ILE A 97 -6.21 0.56 4.09
CA ILE A 97 -6.64 1.81 4.70
C ILE A 97 -7.09 1.59 6.14
N PRO A 98 -6.42 2.23 7.12
CA PRO A 98 -6.95 2.25 8.49
C PRO A 98 -8.29 2.98 8.50
N ILE A 99 -9.32 2.33 9.01
CA ILE A 99 -10.68 2.90 8.98
C ILE A 99 -11.31 2.89 10.36
N SER A 100 -12.15 3.90 10.60
CA SER A 100 -12.98 4.02 11.79
C SER A 100 -14.43 4.33 11.43
N SER A 101 -14.69 4.63 10.15
CA SER A 101 -16.03 4.83 9.58
C SER A 101 -16.03 4.45 8.11
N MET A 102 -17.20 4.27 7.54
CA MET A 102 -17.34 3.95 6.10
C MET A 102 -16.82 5.08 5.22
N GLU A 103 -16.85 6.30 5.70
CA GLU A 103 -16.35 7.47 4.97
C GLU A 103 -14.86 7.33 4.60
N ASP A 104 -14.09 6.64 5.44
CA ASP A 104 -12.67 6.42 5.19
C ASP A 104 -12.40 5.61 3.91
N MET A 105 -13.40 4.89 3.41
CA MET A 105 -13.29 4.08 2.19
C MET A 105 -13.89 4.74 0.95
N GLN A 106 -14.31 6.00 1.03
CA GLN A 106 -15.01 6.66 -0.07
C GLN A 106 -14.12 7.46 -1.02
N PHE A 107 -12.85 7.67 -0.67
CA PHE A 107 -11.89 8.39 -1.52
C PHE A 107 -12.29 9.83 -1.84
N VAL A 108 -13.09 10.45 -1.00
CA VAL A 108 -13.56 11.83 -1.15
C VAL A 108 -12.81 12.75 -0.18
N LYS A 109 -12.82 12.37 1.10
CA LYS A 109 -12.15 13.14 2.15
C LYS A 109 -10.70 12.68 2.25
N LYS A 110 -9.77 13.63 2.05
CA LYS A 110 -8.33 13.35 2.10
C LYS A 110 -7.69 14.11 3.25
N ILE A 111 -6.64 13.54 3.83
CA ILE A 111 -5.83 14.22 4.84
C ILE A 111 -4.51 14.65 4.21
N LYS A 112 -3.82 15.56 4.88
CA LYS A 112 -2.51 16.04 4.43
C LYS A 112 -1.47 15.75 5.50
N LEU A 113 -0.36 15.17 5.06
CA LEU A 113 0.80 14.94 5.92
C LEU A 113 2.01 15.59 5.23
N ASN A 114 2.94 16.10 6.02
CA ASN A 114 4.19 16.64 5.48
C ASN A 114 5.22 15.52 5.30
N HIS A 115 6.35 15.84 4.65
CA HIS A 115 7.41 14.86 4.38
C HIS A 115 7.89 14.17 5.66
N LYS A 116 8.11 14.93 6.74
CA LYS A 116 8.61 14.38 8.00
C LYS A 116 7.63 13.37 8.59
N GLN A 117 6.33 13.67 8.53
CA GLN A 117 5.28 12.77 9.02
C GLN A 117 5.22 11.48 8.21
N PHE A 118 5.24 11.58 6.87
CA PHE A 118 5.28 10.40 6.00
C PHE A 118 6.52 9.55 6.26
N ASP A 119 7.69 10.19 6.34
CA ASP A 119 8.95 9.49 6.52
C ASP A 119 8.99 8.74 7.85
N SER A 120 8.58 9.39 8.92
CA SER A 120 8.52 8.79 10.26
C SER A 120 7.54 7.62 10.29
N LEU A 121 6.36 7.82 9.71
CA LEU A 121 5.31 6.81 9.66
C LEU A 121 5.76 5.57 8.89
N ALA A 122 6.37 5.77 7.72
CA ALA A 122 6.87 4.67 6.90
C ALA A 122 7.92 3.86 7.64
N LYS A 123 8.83 4.52 8.36
CA LYS A 123 9.86 3.85 9.16
C LYS A 123 9.27 3.03 10.29
N GLU A 124 8.25 3.55 10.97
CA GLU A 124 7.59 2.81 12.05
C GLU A 124 6.88 1.56 11.53
N ILE A 125 6.14 1.70 10.43
CA ILE A 125 5.43 0.56 9.85
C ILE A 125 6.42 -0.45 9.27
N ASN A 126 7.48 0.02 8.63
CA ASN A 126 8.53 -0.86 8.11
C ASN A 126 9.18 -1.68 9.24
N ALA A 127 9.45 -1.05 10.39
CA ALA A 127 10.02 -1.75 11.54
C ALA A 127 9.06 -2.84 12.04
N ALA A 128 7.76 -2.55 12.14
CA ALA A 128 6.76 -3.52 12.53
C ALA A 128 6.65 -4.68 11.53
N TYR A 129 6.69 -4.36 10.23
CA TYR A 129 6.66 -5.37 9.17
C TYR A 129 7.88 -6.28 9.25
N SER A 130 9.06 -5.71 9.39
CA SER A 130 10.33 -6.46 9.43
C SER A 130 10.40 -7.40 10.63
N LEU A 131 9.89 -6.97 11.78
CA LEU A 131 9.86 -7.78 13.00
C LEU A 131 9.03 -9.04 12.83
N SER A 132 7.88 -8.93 12.15
CA SER A 132 6.95 -10.04 11.96
C SER A 132 7.31 -10.95 10.79
N ASN A 133 8.07 -10.43 9.81
CA ASN A 133 8.34 -11.13 8.54
C ASN A 133 9.82 -11.41 8.30
N SER A 134 10.67 -11.19 9.29
CA SER A 134 12.07 -11.57 9.21
C SER A 134 12.20 -13.07 9.50
N ILE A 135 13.09 -13.69 8.81
CA ILE A 135 13.37 -15.13 8.97
C ILE A 135 14.69 -15.30 9.72
#